data_5ada8d326999b6eabfabd245425c6971
#
_entry.id   5ada8d326999b6eabfabd245425c6971
#
_cell.length_a   1.000
_cell.length_b   1.000
_cell.length_c   1.000
_cell.angle_alpha   90.00
_cell.angle_beta   90.00
_cell.angle_gamma   90.00
#
_symmetry.space_group_name_H-M   'P 1'
#
loop_
_entity.id
_entity.type
_entity.pdbx_description
1 polymer ?
#
loop_
_entity_poly.entity_id
_entity_poly.type
_entity_poly.pdbx_seq_one_letter_code
_entity_poly.pdbx_strand_id
1 'polypeptide(L)'
;NATFGNAAELIIVGLAIYAASKDPEIVQTMVTVTQASLIGSILGNMLLVLGLAMVWGGMKHKEQTFNSDAIQMNGTLLLLAVVAFIIPSAVKHSGGTFSDIENISHYASIVLLGIYALALLFQLKTHAHVFATEAGHGHHENPTMTNQNAWILLILATVLVAWMAHVLVHSLEAAVVEWGLPELFIGVILLPFFGNAAEHFTAVIVAGKDKMDLSIAIAVGSSVQIALFAAPAMVLFAWALGVPLTLEFGMLAVSYAHLTLPTT
;
A
#
# COMPACT_ATOMS: atom_id res chain seq x y z
N ASN A 1 6.57 -10.89 6.57
CA ASN A 1 6.11 -9.94 5.53
C ASN A 1 4.69 -9.40 5.74
N ALA A 2 3.86 -9.98 6.63
CA ALA A 2 2.43 -9.65 6.69
C ALA A 2 2.07 -8.16 6.93
N THR A 3 2.94 -7.34 7.49
CA THR A 3 2.66 -5.92 7.76
C THR A 3 3.87 -5.03 7.45
N PHE A 4 5.08 -5.59 7.48
CA PHE A 4 6.32 -4.84 7.27
C PHE A 4 6.70 -4.62 5.81
N GLY A 5 6.01 -5.24 4.85
CA GLY A 5 6.24 -5.02 3.42
C GLY A 5 6.09 -3.53 3.06
N ASN A 6 5.08 -2.86 3.60
CA ASN A 6 4.80 -1.45 3.35
C ASN A 6 5.43 -0.50 4.39
N ALA A 7 6.47 -0.93 5.12
CA ALA A 7 7.09 -0.09 6.16
C ALA A 7 7.69 1.21 5.60
N ALA A 8 8.29 1.15 4.41
CA ALA A 8 8.85 2.33 3.75
C ALA A 8 7.76 3.36 3.43
N GLU A 9 6.62 2.93 2.90
CA GLU A 9 5.46 3.79 2.63
C GLU A 9 4.91 4.42 3.91
N LEU A 10 4.73 3.61 4.97
CA LEU A 10 4.27 4.12 6.26
C LEU A 10 5.20 5.19 6.82
N ILE A 11 6.51 5.00 6.68
CA ILE A 11 7.52 5.98 7.11
C ILE A 11 7.43 7.26 6.26
N ILE A 12 7.38 7.13 4.93
CA ILE A 12 7.31 8.29 4.01
C ILE A 12 6.03 9.09 4.29
N VAL A 13 4.88 8.43 4.29
CA VAL A 13 3.57 9.05 4.53
C VAL A 13 3.48 9.62 5.95
N GLY A 14 3.98 8.89 6.95
CA GLY A 14 4.03 9.37 8.33
C GLY A 14 4.88 10.63 8.51
N LEU A 15 6.03 10.71 7.84
CA LEU A 15 6.88 11.90 7.84
C LEU A 15 6.24 13.07 7.10
N ALA A 16 5.54 12.82 5.98
CA ALA A 16 4.79 13.85 5.24
C ALA A 16 3.68 14.45 6.12
N ILE A 17 2.90 13.61 6.82
CA ILE A 17 1.87 14.05 7.77
C ILE A 17 2.51 14.82 8.94
N TYR A 18 3.64 14.33 9.48
CA TYR A 18 4.34 15.02 10.55
C TYR A 18 4.86 16.39 10.09
N ALA A 19 5.44 16.50 8.89
CA ALA A 19 5.85 17.78 8.32
C ALA A 19 4.65 18.74 8.17
N ALA A 20 3.54 18.26 7.62
CA ALA A 20 2.28 19.02 7.51
C ALA A 20 1.77 19.52 8.87
N SER A 21 1.94 18.75 9.95
CA SER A 21 1.53 19.18 11.31
C SER A 21 2.38 20.31 11.88
N LYS A 22 3.55 20.57 11.31
CA LYS A 22 4.48 21.61 11.76
C LYS A 22 4.43 22.88 10.94
N ASP A 23 4.01 22.79 9.70
CA ASP A 23 3.99 23.90 8.75
C ASP A 23 2.64 24.01 8.05
N PRO A 24 1.82 25.02 8.40
CA PRO A 24 0.50 25.22 7.78
C PRO A 24 0.55 25.50 6.27
N GLU A 25 1.66 26.01 5.74
CA GLU A 25 1.77 26.36 4.32
C GLU A 25 1.82 25.13 3.42
N ILE A 26 2.38 24.01 3.91
CA ILE A 26 2.52 22.78 3.13
C ILE A 26 1.42 21.74 3.40
N VAL A 27 0.48 22.00 4.33
CA VAL A 27 -0.57 21.02 4.72
C VAL A 27 -1.29 20.47 3.51
N GLN A 28 -1.79 21.35 2.62
CA GLN A 28 -2.60 20.93 1.48
C GLN A 28 -1.80 20.07 0.51
N THR A 29 -0.55 20.48 0.21
CA THR A 29 0.37 19.73 -0.66
C THR A 29 0.67 18.36 -0.07
N MET A 30 1.03 18.28 1.21
CA MET A 30 1.37 17.02 1.86
C MET A 30 0.16 16.07 1.97
N VAL A 31 -1.04 16.59 2.24
CA VAL A 31 -2.28 15.80 2.24
C VAL A 31 -2.56 15.24 0.85
N THR A 32 -2.49 16.08 -0.19
CA THR A 32 -2.72 15.65 -1.59
C THR A 32 -1.71 14.59 -2.02
N VAL A 33 -0.42 14.82 -1.78
CA VAL A 33 0.66 13.86 -2.10
C VAL A 33 0.48 12.55 -1.33
N THR A 34 0.11 12.60 -0.06
CA THR A 34 -0.14 11.43 0.78
C THR A 34 -1.31 10.59 0.25
N GLN A 35 -2.46 11.22 -0.03
CA GLN A 35 -3.62 10.54 -0.62
C GLN A 35 -3.26 9.92 -1.98
N ALA A 36 -2.58 10.70 -2.83
CA ALA A 36 -2.14 10.25 -4.14
C ALA A 36 -1.16 9.06 -4.04
N SER A 37 -0.24 9.07 -3.06
CA SER A 37 0.71 7.99 -2.84
C SER A 37 0.03 6.69 -2.42
N LEU A 38 -0.91 6.75 -1.49
CA LEU A 38 -1.65 5.57 -1.03
C LEU A 38 -2.44 4.90 -2.16
N ILE A 39 -3.16 5.67 -2.97
CA ILE A 39 -3.86 5.14 -4.15
C ILE A 39 -2.88 4.70 -5.24
N GLY A 40 -1.83 5.48 -5.47
CA GLY A 40 -0.79 5.17 -6.44
C GLY A 40 -0.10 3.85 -6.17
N SER A 41 0.14 3.52 -4.90
CA SER A 41 0.71 2.25 -4.48
C SER A 41 -0.24 1.06 -4.78
N ILE A 42 -1.54 1.22 -4.53
CA ILE A 42 -2.53 0.19 -4.89
C ILE A 42 -2.55 -0.01 -6.41
N LEU A 43 -2.66 1.09 -7.19
CA LEU A 43 -2.68 1.03 -8.64
C LEU A 43 -1.37 0.51 -9.23
N GLY A 44 -0.23 0.95 -8.69
CA GLY A 44 1.11 0.50 -9.09
C GLY A 44 1.26 -1.01 -8.92
N ASN A 45 0.86 -1.54 -7.79
CA ASN A 45 0.91 -2.98 -7.52
C ASN A 45 -0.04 -3.77 -8.45
N MET A 46 -1.27 -3.32 -8.61
CA MET A 46 -2.30 -4.05 -9.38
C MET A 46 -2.12 -3.94 -10.89
N LEU A 47 -1.62 -2.82 -11.42
CA LEU A 47 -1.46 -2.60 -12.85
C LEU A 47 -0.02 -2.81 -13.31
N LEU A 48 0.91 -2.03 -12.75
CA LEU A 48 2.29 -2.03 -13.23
C LEU A 48 3.02 -3.33 -12.82
N VAL A 49 3.00 -3.65 -11.52
CA VAL A 49 3.78 -4.78 -11.00
C VAL A 49 3.22 -6.10 -11.48
N LEU A 50 1.92 -6.30 -11.33
CA LEU A 50 1.27 -7.53 -11.78
C LEU A 50 1.35 -7.67 -13.30
N GLY A 51 1.18 -6.58 -14.06
CA GLY A 51 1.33 -6.57 -15.51
C GLY A 51 2.75 -6.95 -15.94
N LEU A 52 3.78 -6.34 -15.33
CA LEU A 52 5.18 -6.68 -15.61
C LEU A 52 5.52 -8.13 -15.23
N ALA A 53 4.99 -8.61 -14.10
CA ALA A 53 5.16 -9.99 -13.67
C ALA A 53 4.56 -10.98 -14.65
N MET A 54 3.34 -10.72 -15.13
CA MET A 54 2.68 -11.55 -16.16
C MET A 54 3.45 -11.55 -17.47
N VAL A 55 3.91 -10.38 -17.93
CA VAL A 55 4.72 -10.28 -19.17
C VAL A 55 6.04 -11.04 -19.01
N TRP A 56 6.77 -10.80 -17.92
CA TRP A 56 8.07 -11.43 -17.70
C TRP A 56 7.95 -12.94 -17.45
N GLY A 57 6.95 -13.37 -16.69
CA GLY A 57 6.63 -14.79 -16.49
C GLY A 57 6.22 -15.47 -17.78
N GLY A 58 5.30 -14.88 -18.56
CA GLY A 58 4.83 -15.41 -19.83
C GLY A 58 5.88 -15.46 -20.96
N MET A 59 6.89 -14.59 -20.91
CA MET A 59 8.04 -14.67 -21.81
C MET A 59 8.93 -15.89 -21.55
N LYS A 60 8.95 -16.38 -20.29
CA LYS A 60 9.81 -17.50 -19.86
C LYS A 60 9.08 -18.84 -19.79
N HIS A 61 7.79 -18.80 -19.47
CA HIS A 61 6.97 -19.99 -19.23
C HIS A 61 5.71 -19.92 -20.07
N LYS A 62 5.37 -21.01 -20.76
CA LYS A 62 4.16 -21.09 -21.63
C LYS A 62 2.87 -21.06 -20.81
N GLU A 63 2.89 -21.66 -19.65
CA GLU A 63 1.79 -21.74 -18.70
C GLU A 63 2.33 -21.54 -17.31
N GLN A 64 1.60 -20.81 -16.49
CA GLN A 64 1.90 -20.63 -15.05
C GLN A 64 0.61 -20.80 -14.26
N THR A 65 0.69 -21.50 -13.15
CA THR A 65 -0.44 -21.76 -12.26
C THR A 65 -0.40 -20.85 -11.04
N PHE A 66 -1.56 -20.62 -10.44
CA PHE A 66 -1.69 -19.85 -9.21
C PHE A 66 -2.92 -20.28 -8.40
N ASN A 67 -2.88 -20.02 -7.09
CA ASN A 67 -3.96 -20.36 -6.17
C ASN A 67 -5.10 -19.32 -6.29
N SER A 68 -6.20 -19.73 -6.94
CA SER A 68 -7.37 -18.86 -7.15
C SER A 68 -8.06 -18.47 -5.84
N ASP A 69 -8.08 -19.34 -4.82
CA ASP A 69 -8.83 -19.10 -3.59
C ASP A 69 -8.21 -17.97 -2.76
N ALA A 70 -6.87 -17.95 -2.66
CA ALA A 70 -6.15 -16.88 -1.99
C ALA A 70 -6.32 -15.52 -2.70
N ILE A 71 -6.31 -15.54 -4.04
CA ILE A 71 -6.51 -14.33 -4.85
C ILE A 71 -7.93 -13.81 -4.71
N GLN A 72 -8.93 -14.67 -4.79
CA GLN A 72 -10.34 -14.30 -4.66
C GLN A 72 -10.64 -13.69 -3.29
N MET A 73 -10.08 -14.25 -2.22
CA MET A 73 -10.22 -13.67 -0.88
C MET A 73 -9.59 -12.27 -0.79
N ASN A 74 -8.36 -12.11 -1.26
CA ASN A 74 -7.69 -10.82 -1.26
C ASN A 74 -8.42 -9.79 -2.15
N GLY A 75 -8.94 -10.20 -3.30
CA GLY A 75 -9.78 -9.37 -4.17
C GLY A 75 -11.05 -8.91 -3.47
N THR A 76 -11.71 -9.78 -2.71
CA THR A 76 -12.90 -9.43 -1.91
C THR A 76 -12.57 -8.41 -0.82
N LEU A 77 -11.44 -8.57 -0.13
CA LEU A 77 -10.97 -7.61 0.88
C LEU A 77 -10.65 -6.24 0.25
N LEU A 78 -10.03 -6.23 -0.93
CA LEU A 78 -9.74 -5.00 -1.64
C LEU A 78 -11.01 -4.31 -2.14
N LEU A 79 -11.98 -5.06 -2.65
CA LEU A 79 -13.30 -4.53 -3.03
C LEU A 79 -14.00 -3.87 -1.84
N LEU A 80 -13.95 -4.49 -0.66
CA LEU A 80 -14.52 -3.91 0.56
C LEU A 80 -13.86 -2.58 0.91
N ALA A 81 -12.53 -2.48 0.81
CA ALA A 81 -11.80 -1.24 1.03
C ALA A 81 -12.18 -0.15 0.02
N VAL A 82 -12.32 -0.51 -1.27
CA VAL A 82 -12.76 0.41 -2.33
C VAL A 82 -14.14 0.98 -2.02
N VAL A 83 -15.08 0.13 -1.59
CA VAL A 83 -16.42 0.58 -1.17
C VAL A 83 -16.30 1.57 -0.01
N ALA A 84 -15.47 1.30 0.99
CA ALA A 84 -15.24 2.21 2.11
C ALA A 84 -14.64 3.56 1.68
N PHE A 85 -13.78 3.59 0.64
CA PHE A 85 -13.21 4.82 0.10
C PHE A 85 -14.21 5.63 -0.77
N ILE A 86 -15.18 4.96 -1.38
CA ILE A 86 -16.23 5.63 -2.15
C ILE A 86 -17.18 6.43 -1.23
N ILE A 87 -17.46 5.95 -0.02
CA ILE A 87 -18.44 6.58 0.87
C ILE A 87 -18.09 8.03 1.21
N PRO A 88 -16.88 8.41 1.67
CA PRO A 88 -16.51 9.80 1.89
C PRO A 88 -16.64 10.67 0.64
N SER A 89 -16.24 10.14 -0.53
CA SER A 89 -16.38 10.83 -1.81
C SER A 89 -17.85 11.03 -2.21
N ALA A 90 -18.72 10.06 -1.96
CA ALA A 90 -20.16 10.17 -2.22
C ALA A 90 -20.81 11.24 -1.31
N VAL A 91 -20.43 11.28 -0.03
CA VAL A 91 -20.90 12.31 0.91
C VAL A 91 -20.50 13.71 0.45
N LYS A 92 -19.26 13.90 0.01
CA LYS A 92 -18.79 15.16 -0.58
C LYS A 92 -19.65 15.59 -1.77
N HIS A 93 -19.96 14.69 -2.69
CA HIS A 93 -20.77 14.97 -3.88
C HIS A 93 -22.26 15.24 -3.56
N SER A 94 -22.76 14.70 -2.46
CA SER A 94 -24.14 14.98 -2.00
C SER A 94 -24.27 16.27 -1.17
N GLY A 95 -23.20 17.06 -1.07
CA GLY A 95 -23.21 18.34 -0.36
C GLY A 95 -22.89 18.22 1.14
N GLY A 96 -22.30 17.11 1.57
CA GLY A 96 -21.81 16.94 2.93
C GLY A 96 -20.70 17.93 3.29
N THR A 97 -20.65 18.34 4.55
CA THR A 97 -19.62 19.24 5.06
C THR A 97 -18.26 18.50 5.20
N PHE A 98 -17.17 19.26 5.33
CA PHE A 98 -15.86 18.67 5.60
C PHE A 98 -15.88 17.83 6.88
N SER A 99 -16.58 18.29 7.93
CA SER A 99 -16.71 17.54 9.19
C SER A 99 -17.43 16.19 9.00
N ASP A 100 -18.41 16.10 8.10
CA ASP A 100 -19.09 14.84 7.80
C ASP A 100 -18.14 13.87 7.12
N ILE A 101 -17.34 14.35 6.16
CA ILE A 101 -16.34 13.56 5.42
C ILE A 101 -15.26 13.06 6.38
N GLU A 102 -14.79 13.92 7.27
CA GLU A 102 -13.77 13.61 8.27
C GLU A 102 -14.27 12.53 9.25
N ASN A 103 -15.44 12.70 9.84
CA ASN A 103 -16.04 11.74 10.77
C ASN A 103 -16.26 10.38 10.11
N ILE A 104 -16.80 10.34 8.90
CA ILE A 104 -17.00 9.10 8.14
C ILE A 104 -15.66 8.43 7.86
N SER A 105 -14.63 9.19 7.49
CA SER A 105 -13.28 8.67 7.26
C SER A 105 -12.67 8.04 8.53
N HIS A 106 -12.87 8.65 9.70
CA HIS A 106 -12.40 8.10 10.97
C HIS A 106 -13.11 6.78 11.33
N TYR A 107 -14.45 6.74 11.22
CA TYR A 107 -15.20 5.50 11.48
C TYR A 107 -14.84 4.40 10.47
N ALA A 108 -14.76 4.72 9.20
CA ALA A 108 -14.35 3.79 8.16
C ALA A 108 -12.93 3.24 8.44
N SER A 109 -12.01 4.11 8.86
CA SER A 109 -10.63 3.71 9.20
C SER A 109 -10.59 2.71 10.36
N ILE A 110 -11.38 2.93 11.43
CA ILE A 110 -11.45 1.99 12.56
C ILE A 110 -12.01 0.63 12.10
N VAL A 111 -13.06 0.64 11.28
CA VAL A 111 -13.67 -0.58 10.75
C VAL A 111 -12.69 -1.34 9.85
N LEU A 112 -12.01 -0.65 8.94
CA LEU A 112 -11.03 -1.26 8.02
C LEU A 112 -9.85 -1.87 8.79
N LEU A 113 -9.33 -1.21 9.81
CA LEU A 113 -8.29 -1.78 10.69
C LEU A 113 -8.79 -3.01 11.45
N GLY A 114 -10.03 -3.00 11.92
CA GLY A 114 -10.67 -4.17 12.53
C GLY A 114 -10.76 -5.36 11.56
N ILE A 115 -11.19 -5.10 10.32
CA ILE A 115 -11.24 -6.10 9.25
C ILE A 115 -9.84 -6.62 8.93
N TYR A 116 -8.84 -5.75 8.86
CA TYR A 116 -7.45 -6.14 8.63
C TYR A 116 -6.94 -7.09 9.73
N ALA A 117 -7.20 -6.76 11.01
CA ALA A 117 -6.81 -7.62 12.12
C ALA A 117 -7.48 -9.00 12.06
N LEU A 118 -8.76 -9.04 11.69
CA LEU A 118 -9.50 -10.31 11.49
C LEU A 118 -8.96 -11.09 10.27
N ALA A 119 -8.64 -10.40 9.18
CA ALA A 119 -8.04 -11.01 8.00
C ALA A 119 -6.67 -11.61 8.31
N LEU A 120 -5.82 -10.92 9.10
CA LEU A 120 -4.55 -11.47 9.56
C LEU A 120 -4.75 -12.72 10.44
N LEU A 121 -5.70 -12.68 11.37
CA LEU A 121 -6.04 -13.83 12.19
C LEU A 121 -6.47 -15.02 11.33
N PHE A 122 -7.29 -14.77 10.31
CA PHE A 122 -7.75 -15.77 9.36
C PHE A 122 -6.59 -16.35 8.56
N GLN A 123 -5.77 -15.52 7.95
CA GLN A 123 -4.67 -15.92 7.08
C GLN A 123 -3.52 -16.62 7.83
N LEU A 124 -3.18 -16.15 9.04
CA LEU A 124 -2.01 -16.62 9.75
C LEU A 124 -2.30 -17.76 10.74
N LYS A 125 -3.54 -17.87 11.22
CA LYS A 125 -3.86 -18.81 12.30
C LYS A 125 -4.94 -19.82 11.91
N THR A 126 -6.11 -19.37 11.46
CA THR A 126 -7.25 -20.27 11.28
C THR A 126 -7.22 -21.02 9.95
N HIS A 127 -6.77 -20.37 8.86
CA HIS A 127 -6.75 -20.93 7.51
C HIS A 127 -5.36 -20.78 6.84
N ALA A 128 -4.30 -20.87 7.64
CA ALA A 128 -2.93 -20.71 7.16
C ALA A 128 -2.59 -21.64 5.98
N HIS A 129 -3.21 -22.82 5.91
CA HIS A 129 -3.00 -23.80 4.85
C HIS A 129 -3.48 -23.31 3.46
N VAL A 130 -4.48 -22.44 3.39
CA VAL A 130 -4.98 -21.87 2.12
C VAL A 130 -3.98 -20.87 1.55
N PHE A 131 -3.23 -20.18 2.43
CA PHE A 131 -2.28 -19.13 2.07
C PHE A 131 -0.82 -19.58 2.06
N ALA A 132 -0.57 -20.86 2.41
CA ALA A 132 0.75 -21.45 2.27
C ALA A 132 1.09 -21.58 0.79
N THR A 133 1.96 -20.70 0.28
CA THR A 133 2.51 -20.86 -1.07
C THR A 133 3.43 -22.08 -1.09
N GLU A 134 3.51 -22.80 -2.22
CA GLU A 134 4.40 -23.96 -2.38
C GLU A 134 5.87 -23.65 -2.02
N ALA A 135 6.27 -22.38 -2.09
CA ALA A 135 7.56 -21.92 -1.61
C ALA A 135 7.79 -22.14 -0.10
N GLY A 136 6.72 -22.29 0.69
CA GLY A 136 6.80 -22.59 2.13
C GLY A 136 6.93 -24.06 2.48
N HIS A 137 6.72 -24.97 1.54
CA HIS A 137 6.80 -26.42 1.76
C HIS A 137 8.15 -27.07 1.39
N GLY A 138 9.06 -26.32 0.78
CA GLY A 138 10.35 -26.84 0.36
C GLY A 138 11.52 -26.11 1.00
N HIS A 139 12.18 -26.76 1.87
CA HIS A 139 13.41 -26.43 2.60
C HIS A 139 13.20 -25.62 3.88
N HIS A 140 13.37 -26.30 5.01
CA HIS A 140 13.91 -25.68 6.22
C HIS A 140 15.34 -25.20 5.86
N GLU A 141 15.44 -24.03 5.26
CA GLU A 141 16.74 -23.37 5.16
C GLU A 141 17.21 -23.10 6.59
N ASN A 142 18.33 -23.64 6.94
CA ASN A 142 18.97 -23.29 8.22
C ASN A 142 19.15 -21.78 8.27
N PRO A 143 18.79 -21.11 9.38
CA PRO A 143 18.89 -19.67 9.49
C PRO A 143 20.33 -19.24 9.20
N THR A 144 20.51 -18.38 8.21
CA THR A 144 21.83 -17.91 7.75
C THR A 144 22.47 -16.91 8.71
N MET A 145 21.70 -16.40 9.68
CA MET A 145 22.21 -15.46 10.69
C MET A 145 21.52 -15.65 12.05
N THR A 146 22.17 -15.17 13.09
CA THR A 146 21.62 -15.19 14.45
C THR A 146 20.49 -14.17 14.59
N ASN A 147 19.54 -14.42 15.51
CA ASN A 147 18.45 -13.49 15.79
C ASN A 147 18.97 -12.08 16.14
N GLN A 148 20.07 -11.98 16.87
CA GLN A 148 20.68 -10.70 17.22
C GLN A 148 21.16 -9.93 15.99
N ASN A 149 21.86 -10.58 15.07
CA ASN A 149 22.31 -9.95 13.83
C ASN A 149 21.13 -9.56 12.93
N ALA A 150 20.08 -10.37 12.90
CA ALA A 150 18.85 -10.05 12.17
C ALA A 150 18.17 -8.78 12.73
N TRP A 151 18.09 -8.64 14.06
CA TRP A 151 17.54 -7.42 14.69
C TRP A 151 18.42 -6.19 14.42
N ILE A 152 19.73 -6.30 14.52
CA ILE A 152 20.66 -5.20 14.22
C ILE A 152 20.49 -4.76 12.77
N LEU A 153 20.46 -5.70 11.83
CA LEU A 153 20.28 -5.39 10.40
C LEU A 153 18.93 -4.71 10.13
N LEU A 154 17.86 -5.20 10.76
CA LEU A 154 16.52 -4.62 10.64
C LEU A 154 16.48 -3.19 11.16
N ILE A 155 17.07 -2.92 12.32
CA ILE A 155 17.13 -1.57 12.91
C ILE A 155 17.95 -0.64 12.00
N LEU A 156 19.11 -1.07 11.55
CA LEU A 156 19.96 -0.27 10.65
C LEU A 156 19.24 0.04 9.33
N ALA A 157 18.59 -0.95 8.72
CA ALA A 157 17.82 -0.75 7.50
C ALA A 157 16.64 0.22 7.73
N THR A 158 15.92 0.09 8.85
CA THR A 158 14.81 0.98 9.19
C THR A 158 15.28 2.42 9.40
N VAL A 159 16.40 2.63 10.09
CA VAL A 159 17.00 3.98 10.28
C VAL A 159 17.42 4.57 8.93
N LEU A 160 18.03 3.77 8.06
CA LEU A 160 18.43 4.25 6.72
C LEU A 160 17.20 4.61 5.88
N VAL A 161 16.16 3.79 5.87
CA VAL A 161 14.90 4.09 5.18
C VAL A 161 14.27 5.37 5.73
N ALA A 162 14.21 5.54 7.05
CA ALA A 162 13.66 6.74 7.68
C ALA A 162 14.48 8.01 7.31
N TRP A 163 15.79 7.91 7.25
CA TRP A 163 16.63 9.01 6.81
C TRP A 163 16.41 9.36 5.33
N MET A 164 16.38 8.37 4.46
CA MET A 164 16.08 8.59 3.03
C MET A 164 14.67 9.14 2.81
N ALA A 165 13.69 8.65 3.55
CA ALA A 165 12.31 9.15 3.52
C ALA A 165 12.24 10.62 3.98
N HIS A 166 13.00 11.00 5.01
CA HIS A 166 13.08 12.39 5.46
C HIS A 166 13.64 13.30 4.36
N VAL A 167 14.75 12.90 3.72
CA VAL A 167 15.31 13.64 2.58
C VAL A 167 14.31 13.75 1.44
N LEU A 168 13.61 12.67 1.11
CA LEU A 168 12.59 12.64 0.06
C LEU A 168 11.46 13.61 0.35
N VAL A 169 10.86 13.58 1.55
CA VAL A 169 9.76 14.46 1.94
C VAL A 169 10.16 15.94 1.85
N HIS A 170 11.37 16.30 2.32
CA HIS A 170 11.86 17.67 2.18
C HIS A 170 12.12 18.09 0.73
N SER A 171 12.41 17.14 -0.16
CA SER A 171 12.61 17.41 -1.58
C SER A 171 11.29 17.54 -2.36
N LEU A 172 10.16 17.09 -1.81
CA LEU A 172 8.87 17.14 -2.50
C LEU A 172 8.41 18.57 -2.76
N GLU A 173 8.57 19.47 -1.80
CA GLU A 173 8.22 20.87 -1.95
C GLU A 173 9.01 21.52 -3.09
N ALA A 174 10.33 21.32 -3.11
CA ALA A 174 11.18 21.79 -4.20
C ALA A 174 10.77 21.20 -5.56
N ALA A 175 10.43 19.92 -5.61
CA ALA A 175 9.98 19.28 -6.84
C ALA A 175 8.65 19.86 -7.37
N VAL A 176 7.71 20.17 -6.48
CA VAL A 176 6.45 20.82 -6.86
C VAL A 176 6.69 22.27 -7.31
N VAL A 177 7.42 23.06 -6.50
CA VAL A 177 7.55 24.50 -6.71
C VAL A 177 8.59 24.85 -7.79
N GLU A 178 9.79 24.25 -7.73
CA GLU A 178 10.90 24.63 -8.62
C GLU A 178 10.83 23.91 -9.97
N TRP A 179 10.39 22.64 -10.00
CA TRP A 179 10.32 21.86 -11.23
C TRP A 179 8.92 21.86 -11.84
N GLY A 180 7.93 22.42 -11.15
CA GLY A 180 6.55 22.48 -11.62
C GLY A 180 5.91 21.11 -11.81
N LEU A 181 6.35 20.08 -11.07
CA LEU A 181 5.77 18.75 -11.15
C LEU A 181 4.42 18.72 -10.44
N PRO A 182 3.36 18.20 -11.09
CA PRO A 182 2.06 18.09 -10.43
C PRO A 182 2.14 17.18 -9.18
N GLU A 183 1.57 17.61 -8.06
CA GLU A 183 1.50 16.84 -6.81
C GLU A 183 0.95 15.44 -7.03
N LEU A 184 -0.07 15.33 -7.90
CA LEU A 184 -0.67 14.06 -8.26
C LEU A 184 0.31 13.12 -8.97
N PHE A 185 1.17 13.64 -9.84
CA PHE A 185 2.22 12.85 -10.52
C PHE A 185 3.26 12.34 -9.52
N ILE A 186 3.69 13.20 -8.61
CA ILE A 186 4.63 12.83 -7.55
C ILE A 186 3.99 11.73 -6.68
N GLY A 187 2.77 11.95 -6.19
CA GLY A 187 2.08 11.02 -5.31
C GLY A 187 1.75 9.69 -6.00
N VAL A 188 1.08 9.71 -7.16
CA VAL A 188 0.60 8.48 -7.81
C VAL A 188 1.73 7.66 -8.46
N ILE A 189 2.75 8.32 -8.99
CA ILE A 189 3.78 7.64 -9.81
C ILE A 189 5.12 7.56 -9.06
N LEU A 190 5.69 8.70 -8.68
CA LEU A 190 7.08 8.71 -8.19
C LEU A 190 7.22 8.05 -6.82
N LEU A 191 6.39 8.42 -5.85
CA LEU A 191 6.49 7.89 -4.51
C LEU A 191 6.22 6.38 -4.44
N PRO A 192 5.14 5.85 -5.06
CA PRO A 192 4.90 4.41 -5.09
C PRO A 192 5.99 3.64 -5.83
N PHE A 193 6.48 4.16 -6.94
CA PHE A 193 7.51 3.50 -7.73
C PHE A 193 8.80 3.31 -6.93
N PHE A 194 9.27 4.35 -6.24
CA PHE A 194 10.48 4.28 -5.45
C PHE A 194 10.25 3.65 -4.07
N GLY A 195 9.12 3.94 -3.42
CA GLY A 195 8.76 3.40 -2.10
C GLY A 195 8.61 1.88 -2.10
N ASN A 196 8.07 1.32 -3.18
CA ASN A 196 7.82 -0.12 -3.33
C ASN A 196 8.80 -0.82 -4.29
N ALA A 197 9.90 -0.16 -4.69
CA ALA A 197 10.81 -0.71 -5.70
C ALA A 197 11.29 -2.13 -5.37
N ALA A 198 11.61 -2.43 -4.11
CA ALA A 198 12.06 -3.75 -3.68
C ALA A 198 10.99 -4.83 -3.88
N GLU A 199 9.72 -4.51 -3.57
CA GLU A 199 8.58 -5.41 -3.78
C GLU A 199 8.30 -5.61 -5.27
N HIS A 200 8.32 -4.52 -6.05
CA HIS A 200 8.12 -4.55 -7.50
C HIS A 200 9.13 -5.48 -8.19
N PHE A 201 10.42 -5.28 -7.92
CA PHE A 201 11.46 -6.14 -8.48
C PHE A 201 11.32 -7.59 -8.01
N THR A 202 11.00 -7.82 -6.75
CA THR A 202 10.82 -9.17 -6.22
C THR A 202 9.68 -9.89 -6.91
N ALA A 203 8.50 -9.25 -7.04
CA ALA A 203 7.33 -9.84 -7.71
C ALA A 203 7.64 -10.24 -9.16
N VAL A 204 8.30 -9.37 -9.93
CA VAL A 204 8.67 -9.64 -11.33
C VAL A 204 9.71 -10.78 -11.41
N ILE A 205 10.73 -10.77 -10.55
CA ILE A 205 11.78 -11.80 -10.54
C ILE A 205 11.20 -13.19 -10.23
N VAL A 206 10.31 -13.30 -9.24
CA VAL A 206 9.74 -14.60 -8.84
C VAL A 206 8.76 -15.14 -9.88
N ALA A 207 8.01 -14.26 -10.59
CA ALA A 207 7.21 -14.65 -11.73
C ALA A 207 8.06 -15.29 -12.85
N GLY A 208 9.24 -14.70 -13.14
CA GLY A 208 10.19 -15.27 -14.09
C GLY A 208 10.87 -16.58 -13.65
N LYS A 209 10.67 -17.01 -12.39
CA LYS A 209 11.12 -18.29 -11.82
C LYS A 209 9.99 -19.32 -11.67
N ASP A 210 8.90 -19.13 -12.39
CA ASP A 210 7.70 -19.98 -12.33
C ASP A 210 7.02 -20.02 -10.95
N LYS A 211 7.09 -18.91 -10.21
CA LYS A 211 6.45 -18.74 -8.90
C LYS A 211 5.37 -17.64 -8.97
N MET A 212 4.40 -17.82 -9.87
CA MET A 212 3.35 -16.82 -10.09
C MET A 212 2.48 -16.62 -8.85
N ASP A 213 2.21 -17.66 -8.08
CA ASP A 213 1.52 -17.55 -6.77
C ASP A 213 2.17 -16.53 -5.86
N LEU A 214 3.48 -16.60 -5.70
CA LEU A 214 4.23 -15.68 -4.84
C LEU A 214 4.23 -14.26 -5.42
N SER A 215 4.33 -14.12 -6.75
CA SER A 215 4.27 -12.83 -7.42
C SER A 215 2.93 -12.12 -7.19
N ILE A 216 1.82 -12.84 -7.40
CA ILE A 216 0.48 -12.33 -7.18
C ILE A 216 0.25 -12.03 -5.70
N ALA A 217 0.70 -12.92 -4.80
CA ALA A 217 0.59 -12.72 -3.36
C ALA A 217 1.34 -11.45 -2.89
N ILE A 218 2.48 -11.11 -3.51
CA ILE A 218 3.19 -9.85 -3.24
C ILE A 218 2.36 -8.66 -3.72
N ALA A 219 1.95 -8.62 -4.98
CA ALA A 219 1.28 -7.46 -5.57
C ALA A 219 -0.12 -7.22 -4.96
N VAL A 220 -0.97 -8.25 -4.91
CA VAL A 220 -2.34 -8.14 -4.38
C VAL A 220 -2.32 -8.00 -2.86
N GLY A 221 -1.48 -8.77 -2.18
CA GLY A 221 -1.33 -8.71 -0.71
C GLY A 221 -0.86 -7.34 -0.24
N SER A 222 0.13 -6.73 -0.91
CA SER A 222 0.57 -5.37 -0.61
C SER A 222 -0.57 -4.36 -0.82
N SER A 223 -1.33 -4.46 -1.91
CA SER A 223 -2.50 -3.60 -2.17
C SER A 223 -3.55 -3.70 -1.07
N VAL A 224 -3.87 -4.91 -0.61
CA VAL A 224 -4.80 -5.14 0.53
C VAL A 224 -4.28 -4.52 1.82
N GLN A 225 -2.96 -4.64 2.09
CA GLN A 225 -2.35 -4.03 3.27
C GLN A 225 -2.40 -2.50 3.22
N ILE A 226 -2.15 -1.90 2.06
CA ILE A 226 -2.25 -0.45 1.89
C ILE A 226 -3.69 0.00 2.14
N ALA A 227 -4.66 -0.68 1.54
CA ALA A 227 -6.06 -0.29 1.60
C ALA A 227 -6.72 -0.52 2.98
N LEU A 228 -6.43 -1.65 3.63
CA LEU A 228 -7.07 -2.00 4.91
C LEU A 228 -6.27 -1.55 6.13
N PHE A 229 -4.96 -1.30 5.99
CA PHE A 229 -4.11 -0.96 7.11
C PHE A 229 -3.41 0.39 6.94
N ALA A 230 -2.57 0.58 5.90
CA ALA A 230 -1.75 1.78 5.80
C ALA A 230 -2.58 3.06 5.67
N ALA A 231 -3.54 3.11 4.74
CA ALA A 231 -4.38 4.27 4.54
C ALA A 231 -5.24 4.60 5.78
N PRO A 232 -5.97 3.64 6.38
CA PRO A 232 -6.72 3.90 7.61
C PRO A 232 -5.86 4.29 8.80
N ALA A 233 -4.70 3.65 8.98
CA ALA A 233 -3.79 3.98 10.07
C ALA A 233 -3.24 5.41 9.93
N MET A 234 -2.90 5.83 8.71
CA MET A 234 -2.40 7.17 8.45
C MET A 234 -3.48 8.25 8.60
N VAL A 235 -4.74 7.96 8.28
CA VAL A 235 -5.88 8.87 8.58
C VAL A 235 -6.02 9.08 10.09
N LEU A 236 -5.98 8.02 10.89
CA LEU A 236 -6.05 8.16 12.35
C LEU A 236 -4.80 8.82 12.94
N PHE A 237 -3.63 8.58 12.38
CA PHE A 237 -2.40 9.26 12.77
C PHE A 237 -2.45 10.76 12.45
N ALA A 238 -2.93 11.13 11.28
CA ALA A 238 -3.14 12.52 10.87
C ALA A 238 -4.14 13.23 11.78
N TRP A 239 -5.25 12.56 12.12
CA TRP A 239 -6.23 13.07 13.07
C TRP A 239 -5.60 13.38 14.43
N ALA A 240 -4.77 12.48 14.95
CA ALA A 240 -4.07 12.69 16.22
C ALA A 240 -3.10 13.90 16.19
N LEU A 241 -2.60 14.27 15.00
CA LEU A 241 -1.72 15.42 14.79
C LEU A 241 -2.45 16.70 14.33
N GLY A 242 -3.78 16.65 14.16
CA GLY A 242 -4.58 17.80 13.70
C GLY A 242 -4.41 18.09 12.20
N VAL A 243 -3.98 17.11 11.40
CA VAL A 243 -3.83 17.24 9.93
C VAL A 243 -5.09 16.71 9.25
N PRO A 244 -5.71 17.45 8.30
CA PRO A 244 -7.01 17.12 7.71
C PRO A 244 -6.92 16.04 6.62
N LEU A 245 -6.34 14.88 6.94
CA LEU A 245 -6.27 13.74 6.03
C LEU A 245 -7.55 12.89 6.17
N THR A 246 -8.20 12.61 5.07
CA THR A 246 -9.42 11.79 4.99
C THR A 246 -9.25 10.62 4.03
N LEU A 247 -10.18 9.66 4.06
CA LEU A 247 -10.29 8.60 3.04
C LEU A 247 -11.02 9.09 1.77
N GLU A 248 -11.23 10.39 1.61
CA GLU A 248 -11.77 10.96 0.38
C GLU A 248 -10.66 11.02 -0.67
N PHE A 249 -10.60 10.01 -1.49
CA PHE A 249 -9.78 9.98 -2.68
C PHE A 249 -10.62 10.48 -3.87
N GLY A 250 -10.07 11.32 -4.71
CA GLY A 250 -10.82 11.84 -5.86
C GLY A 250 -11.49 10.72 -6.68
N MET A 251 -12.73 10.94 -7.15
CA MET A 251 -13.55 9.90 -7.82
C MET A 251 -12.82 9.13 -8.93
N LEU A 252 -11.94 9.80 -9.69
CA LEU A 252 -11.14 9.14 -10.73
C LEU A 252 -10.18 8.09 -10.16
N ALA A 253 -9.50 8.39 -9.06
CA ALA A 253 -8.55 7.46 -8.44
C ALA A 253 -9.27 6.20 -7.91
N VAL A 254 -10.44 6.37 -7.30
CA VAL A 254 -11.26 5.25 -6.80
C VAL A 254 -11.83 4.40 -7.95
N SER A 255 -12.26 5.04 -9.04
CA SER A 255 -12.77 4.35 -10.22
C SER A 255 -11.68 3.49 -10.87
N TYR A 256 -10.45 3.98 -10.96
CA TYR A 256 -9.33 3.19 -11.48
C TYR A 256 -9.02 1.99 -10.57
N ALA A 257 -9.04 2.16 -9.25
CA ALA A 257 -8.84 1.06 -8.32
C ALA A 257 -9.90 -0.05 -8.49
N HIS A 258 -11.16 0.32 -8.77
CA HIS A 258 -12.23 -0.64 -9.01
C HIS A 258 -12.03 -1.42 -10.34
N LEU A 259 -11.57 -0.75 -11.40
CA LEU A 259 -11.34 -1.39 -12.71
C LEU A 259 -10.19 -2.41 -12.69
N THR A 260 -9.31 -2.33 -11.69
CA THR A 260 -8.16 -3.24 -11.54
C THR A 260 -8.45 -4.47 -10.71
N LEU A 261 -9.64 -4.55 -10.07
CA LEU A 261 -10.02 -5.74 -9.34
C LEU A 261 -10.18 -6.92 -10.32
N PRO A 262 -9.64 -8.10 -9.99
CA PRO A 262 -9.84 -9.28 -10.81
C PRO A 262 -11.35 -9.57 -10.87
N THR A 263 -11.93 -9.40 -12.05
CA THR A 263 -13.28 -9.88 -12.33
C THR A 263 -13.21 -11.39 -12.47
N THR A 264 -13.78 -12.10 -11.52
CA THR A 264 -13.94 -13.55 -11.57
C THR A 264 -14.84 -13.98 -12.71
#